data_7af83c28e7cd3149c36c60c6736a830f
#
_entry.id   7af83c28e7cd3149c36c60c6736a830f
#
_cell.length_a   1.000
_cell.length_b   1.000
_cell.length_c   1.000
_cell.angle_alpha   90.00
_cell.angle_beta   90.00
_cell.angle_gamma   90.00
#
_symmetry.space_group_name_H-M   'P 1'
#
loop_
_entity.id
_entity.type
_entity.pdbx_description
1 polymer ?
#
loop_
_entity_poly.entity_id
_entity_poly.type
_entity_poly.pdbx_seq_one_letter_code
_entity_poly.pdbx_strand_id
1 'polypeptide(L)'
;TMGNNITESTFMLLDNLLKWTKSQTGRMNSVFQEVDISEVVVFASKMSDLVAQVKSIAVEYDIPGPISVNCDVDMVKTIMRNLMSNAIKYSNEGGRIIISVRETPTHARISVRDFGTGIREEDIPKLLNPEIHYMTYGTKNEEGSGLGLQLVQDLTRRNGSELTIESAEGEGSTFTFTIAKEQPRSETVEDTSGGIARP
;
A
#
# COMPACT_ATOMS: atom_id res chain seq x y z
N THR A 1 -8.01 -15.50 23.20
CA THR A 1 -7.53 -14.26 22.53
C THR A 1 -6.23 -14.48 21.75
N MET A 2 -5.32 -15.35 22.18
CA MET A 2 -4.10 -15.69 21.41
C MET A 2 -4.39 -16.42 20.09
N GLY A 3 -5.42 -17.25 20.02
CA GLY A 3 -5.77 -18.02 18.81
C GLY A 3 -6.25 -17.19 17.63
N ASN A 4 -6.95 -16.06 17.86
CA ASN A 4 -7.47 -15.22 16.79
C ASN A 4 -6.34 -14.45 16.05
N ASN A 5 -5.32 -13.99 16.78
CA ASN A 5 -4.21 -13.22 16.16
C ASN A 5 -3.34 -14.08 15.25
N ILE A 6 -3.13 -15.36 15.58
CA ILE A 6 -2.38 -16.29 14.75
C ILE A 6 -3.15 -16.60 13.46
N THR A 7 -4.48 -16.71 13.56
CA THR A 7 -5.34 -17.01 12.40
C THR A 7 -5.39 -15.84 11.41
N GLU A 8 -5.51 -14.59 11.89
CA GLU A 8 -5.51 -13.39 11.05
C GLU A 8 -4.17 -13.15 10.37
N SER A 9 -3.07 -13.27 11.10
CA SER A 9 -1.72 -13.14 10.54
C SER A 9 -1.45 -14.20 9.48
N THR A 10 -1.85 -15.45 9.71
CA THR A 10 -1.69 -16.55 8.76
C THR A 10 -2.55 -16.35 7.52
N PHE A 11 -3.79 -15.89 7.68
CA PHE A 11 -4.68 -15.58 6.55
C PHE A 11 -4.13 -14.43 5.70
N MET A 12 -3.63 -13.38 6.34
CA MET A 12 -3.03 -12.24 5.64
C MET A 12 -1.77 -12.66 4.86
N LEU A 13 -0.98 -13.56 5.44
CA LEU A 13 0.23 -14.11 4.79
C LEU A 13 -0.13 -14.93 3.56
N LEU A 14 -1.13 -15.81 3.65
CA LEU A 14 -1.66 -16.60 2.53
C LEU A 14 -2.26 -15.72 1.43
N ASP A 15 -3.04 -14.70 1.78
CA ASP A 15 -3.63 -13.77 0.83
C ASP A 15 -2.54 -12.93 0.12
N ASN A 16 -1.54 -12.46 0.86
CA ASN A 16 -0.40 -11.74 0.29
C ASN A 16 0.42 -12.65 -0.67
N LEU A 17 0.67 -13.90 -0.29
CA LEU A 17 1.37 -14.86 -1.13
C LEU A 17 0.60 -15.19 -2.41
N LEU A 18 -0.72 -15.40 -2.31
CA LEU A 18 -1.61 -15.62 -3.46
C LEU A 18 -1.64 -14.41 -4.40
N LYS A 19 -1.73 -13.19 -3.87
CA LYS A 19 -1.70 -11.97 -4.66
C LYS A 19 -0.35 -11.74 -5.29
N TRP A 20 0.74 -11.98 -4.55
CA TRP A 20 2.09 -11.87 -5.07
C TRP A 20 2.34 -12.87 -6.20
N THR A 21 1.97 -14.15 -6.06
CA THR A 21 2.10 -15.16 -7.12
C THR A 21 1.26 -14.83 -8.35
N LYS A 22 0.04 -14.33 -8.19
CA LYS A 22 -0.79 -13.88 -9.32
C LYS A 22 -0.17 -12.70 -10.03
N SER A 23 0.45 -11.79 -9.29
CA SER A 23 1.16 -10.65 -9.83
C SER A 23 2.38 -11.09 -10.66
N GLN A 24 3.24 -11.93 -10.11
CA GLN A 24 4.44 -12.44 -10.79
C GLN A 24 4.12 -13.25 -12.08
N THR A 25 3.01 -13.96 -12.08
CA THR A 25 2.59 -14.76 -13.26
C THR A 25 1.81 -13.98 -14.30
N GLY A 26 1.65 -12.65 -14.15
CA GLY A 26 0.86 -11.82 -15.07
C GLY A 26 -0.65 -12.11 -15.07
N ARG A 27 -1.13 -12.95 -14.15
CA ARG A 27 -2.55 -13.37 -14.06
C ARG A 27 -3.42 -12.40 -13.24
N MET A 28 -2.86 -11.29 -12.79
CA MET A 28 -3.60 -10.28 -12.06
C MET A 28 -4.22 -9.30 -13.07
N ASN A 29 -5.51 -9.44 -13.31
CA ASN A 29 -6.27 -8.49 -14.12
C ASN A 29 -6.51 -7.24 -13.29
N SER A 30 -6.10 -6.08 -13.80
CA SER A 30 -6.39 -4.78 -13.17
C SER A 30 -7.73 -4.27 -13.67
N VAL A 31 -8.61 -3.88 -12.75
CA VAL A 31 -9.92 -3.30 -13.05
C VAL A 31 -9.92 -1.85 -12.57
N PHE A 32 -9.55 -0.94 -13.48
CA PHE A 32 -9.54 0.48 -13.17
C PHE A 32 -10.94 1.08 -13.25
N GLN A 33 -11.25 1.91 -12.26
CA GLN A 33 -12.51 2.63 -12.19
C GLN A 33 -12.33 4.00 -11.54
N GLU A 34 -13.18 4.95 -11.91
CA GLU A 34 -13.20 6.27 -11.30
C GLU A 34 -13.88 6.17 -9.93
N VAL A 35 -13.17 6.62 -8.89
CA VAL A 35 -13.63 6.55 -7.50
C VAL A 35 -13.14 7.76 -6.70
N ASP A 36 -13.82 8.04 -5.60
CA ASP A 36 -13.27 8.90 -4.55
C ASP A 36 -12.24 8.12 -3.72
N ILE A 37 -10.96 8.46 -3.91
CA ILE A 37 -9.86 7.80 -3.21
C ILE A 37 -9.91 8.06 -1.70
N SER A 38 -10.46 9.17 -1.26
CA SER A 38 -10.61 9.50 0.15
C SER A 38 -11.49 8.49 0.87
N GLU A 39 -12.63 8.13 0.26
CA GLU A 39 -13.52 7.09 0.80
C GLU A 39 -12.85 5.71 0.82
N VAL A 40 -12.16 5.33 -0.25
CA VAL A 40 -11.46 4.04 -0.35
C VAL A 40 -10.39 3.91 0.73
N VAL A 41 -9.58 4.96 0.94
CA VAL A 41 -8.52 4.99 1.94
C VAL A 41 -9.09 4.90 3.36
N VAL A 42 -10.12 5.69 3.68
CA VAL A 42 -10.79 5.64 4.99
C VAL A 42 -11.38 4.27 5.24
N PHE A 43 -12.11 3.71 4.27
CA PHE A 43 -12.72 2.39 4.40
C PHE A 43 -11.68 1.29 4.65
N ALA A 44 -10.61 1.27 3.85
CA ALA A 44 -9.55 0.27 3.97
C ALA A 44 -8.80 0.35 5.30
N SER A 45 -8.57 1.57 5.80
CA SER A 45 -7.88 1.81 7.07
C SER A 45 -8.71 1.38 8.27
N LYS A 46 -10.02 1.63 8.26
CA LYS A 46 -10.94 1.24 9.35
C LYS A 46 -10.99 -0.26 9.59
N MET A 47 -10.64 -1.08 8.60
CA MET A 47 -10.52 -2.53 8.80
C MET A 47 -9.43 -2.91 9.81
N SER A 48 -8.49 -2.02 10.08
CA SER A 48 -7.40 -2.22 11.07
C SER A 48 -7.69 -1.59 12.44
N ASP A 49 -8.83 -0.92 12.63
CA ASP A 49 -9.15 -0.17 13.86
C ASP A 49 -9.13 -1.06 15.11
N LEU A 50 -9.69 -2.27 15.02
CA LEU A 50 -9.70 -3.21 16.16
C LEU A 50 -8.29 -3.62 16.60
N VAL A 51 -7.40 -3.85 15.62
CA VAL A 51 -6.00 -4.23 15.90
C VAL A 51 -5.25 -3.03 16.50
N ALA A 52 -5.49 -1.82 15.99
CA ALA A 52 -4.92 -0.59 16.52
C ALA A 52 -5.39 -0.34 17.97
N GLN A 53 -6.69 -0.56 18.26
CA GLN A 53 -7.27 -0.43 19.60
C GLN A 53 -6.64 -1.40 20.62
N VAL A 54 -6.36 -2.65 20.24
CA VAL A 54 -5.69 -3.63 21.11
C VAL A 54 -4.32 -3.12 21.58
N LYS A 55 -3.64 -2.33 20.76
CA LYS A 55 -2.34 -1.71 21.06
C LYS A 55 -2.49 -0.26 21.55
N SER A 56 -3.74 0.20 21.80
CA SER A 56 -4.07 1.57 22.22
C SER A 56 -3.52 2.64 21.26
N ILE A 57 -3.41 2.34 19.97
CA ILE A 57 -2.89 3.26 18.96
C ILE A 57 -4.05 4.13 18.45
N ALA A 58 -3.86 5.46 18.48
CA ALA A 58 -4.78 6.42 17.88
C ALA A 58 -4.58 6.49 16.35
N VAL A 59 -5.65 6.32 15.59
CA VAL A 59 -5.63 6.49 14.12
C VAL A 59 -6.31 7.80 13.78
N GLU A 60 -5.56 8.71 13.16
CA GLU A 60 -5.99 10.06 12.78
C GLU A 60 -6.08 10.17 11.25
N TYR A 61 -7.08 10.89 10.76
CA TYR A 61 -7.31 11.12 9.33
C TYR A 61 -7.13 12.60 8.99
N ASP A 62 -6.17 12.90 8.14
CA ASP A 62 -5.92 14.23 7.59
C ASP A 62 -6.27 14.21 6.09
N ILE A 63 -7.58 14.28 5.83
CA ILE A 63 -8.18 14.13 4.50
C ILE A 63 -9.15 15.31 4.30
N PRO A 64 -8.78 16.32 3.49
CA PRO A 64 -9.55 17.57 3.39
C PRO A 64 -10.87 17.44 2.64
N GLY A 65 -11.07 16.39 1.83
CA GLY A 65 -12.30 16.19 1.07
C GLY A 65 -12.18 15.09 0.03
N PRO A 66 -13.20 14.93 -0.83
CA PRO A 66 -13.22 13.94 -1.89
C PRO A 66 -12.21 14.27 -3.00
N ILE A 67 -11.52 13.25 -3.50
CA ILE A 67 -10.56 13.35 -4.60
C ILE A 67 -10.84 12.22 -5.61
N SER A 68 -11.29 12.58 -6.82
CA SER A 68 -11.53 11.60 -7.88
C SER A 68 -10.21 11.15 -8.52
N VAL A 69 -10.06 9.83 -8.64
CA VAL A 69 -8.94 9.16 -9.30
C VAL A 69 -9.41 7.95 -10.09
N ASN A 70 -8.59 7.48 -11.02
CA ASN A 70 -8.83 6.23 -11.73
C ASN A 70 -7.86 5.15 -11.23
N CYS A 71 -8.36 4.18 -10.48
CA CYS A 71 -7.53 3.14 -9.86
C CYS A 71 -8.23 1.78 -9.76
N ASP A 72 -7.43 0.75 -9.51
CA ASP A 72 -7.94 -0.54 -9.05
C ASP A 72 -8.14 -0.49 -7.53
N VAL A 73 -9.40 -0.49 -7.11
CA VAL A 73 -9.81 -0.36 -5.70
C VAL A 73 -9.29 -1.50 -4.83
N ASP A 74 -9.26 -2.73 -5.35
CA ASP A 74 -8.81 -3.89 -4.58
C ASP A 74 -7.29 -3.87 -4.37
N MET A 75 -6.54 -3.34 -5.34
CA MET A 75 -5.11 -3.07 -5.17
C MET A 75 -4.88 -2.01 -4.10
N VAL A 76 -5.62 -0.89 -4.14
CA VAL A 76 -5.50 0.17 -3.13
C VAL A 76 -5.84 -0.34 -1.74
N LYS A 77 -6.94 -1.10 -1.58
CA LYS A 77 -7.29 -1.73 -0.30
C LYS A 77 -6.18 -2.65 0.21
N THR A 78 -5.54 -3.41 -0.69
CA THR A 78 -4.45 -4.30 -0.33
C THR A 78 -3.20 -3.53 0.10
N ILE A 79 -2.86 -2.44 -0.60
CA ILE A 79 -1.77 -1.52 -0.23
C ILE A 79 -2.03 -0.97 1.18
N MET A 80 -3.20 -0.36 1.39
CA MET A 80 -3.55 0.26 2.67
C MET A 80 -3.51 -0.73 3.83
N ARG A 81 -4.06 -1.94 3.65
CA ARG A 81 -4.03 -3.00 4.67
C ARG A 81 -2.60 -3.37 5.07
N ASN A 82 -1.68 -3.50 4.12
CA ASN A 82 -0.28 -3.82 4.41
C ASN A 82 0.44 -2.66 5.11
N LEU A 83 0.22 -1.42 4.65
CA LEU A 83 0.82 -0.24 5.27
C LEU A 83 0.29 -0.02 6.69
N MET A 84 -1.02 -0.18 6.92
CA MET A 84 -1.62 -0.10 8.26
C MET A 84 -1.10 -1.19 9.18
N SER A 85 -0.99 -2.43 8.70
CA SER A 85 -0.43 -3.54 9.47
C SER A 85 1.01 -3.23 9.92
N ASN A 86 1.84 -2.70 9.02
CA ASN A 86 3.20 -2.28 9.36
C ASN A 86 3.21 -1.13 10.36
N ALA A 87 2.42 -0.09 10.13
CA ALA A 87 2.33 1.05 11.03
C ALA A 87 1.93 0.64 12.46
N ILE A 88 0.94 -0.25 12.61
CA ILE A 88 0.52 -0.78 13.92
C ILE A 88 1.63 -1.65 14.53
N LYS A 89 2.25 -2.52 13.74
CA LYS A 89 3.31 -3.43 14.18
C LYS A 89 4.51 -2.69 14.78
N TYR A 90 4.96 -1.62 14.13
CA TYR A 90 6.15 -0.87 14.51
C TYR A 90 5.89 0.33 15.40
N SER A 91 4.62 0.70 15.63
CA SER A 91 4.25 1.70 16.63
C SER A 91 4.36 1.14 18.05
N ASN A 92 4.73 2.02 18.99
CA ASN A 92 4.67 1.72 20.41
C ASN A 92 3.21 1.68 20.89
N GLU A 93 2.96 1.02 22.02
CA GLU A 93 1.67 1.05 22.70
C GLU A 93 1.30 2.49 23.11
N GLY A 94 0.05 2.89 22.90
CA GLY A 94 -0.41 4.26 23.12
C GLY A 94 0.07 5.26 22.07
N GLY A 95 0.70 4.78 20.99
CA GLY A 95 1.18 5.62 19.88
C GLY A 95 0.07 6.17 18.99
N ARG A 96 0.44 6.75 17.87
CA ARG A 96 -0.50 7.26 16.87
C ARG A 96 -0.06 6.94 15.45
N ILE A 97 -1.05 6.89 14.54
CA ILE A 97 -0.86 6.75 13.10
C ILE A 97 -1.67 7.87 12.44
N ILE A 98 -1.07 8.57 11.48
CA ILE A 98 -1.76 9.59 10.69
C ILE A 98 -1.87 9.09 9.25
N ILE A 99 -3.09 9.07 8.72
CA ILE A 99 -3.38 8.78 7.32
C ILE A 99 -3.74 10.08 6.65
N SER A 100 -3.01 10.44 5.61
CA SER A 100 -3.28 11.68 4.88
C SER A 100 -3.49 11.42 3.40
N VAL A 101 -4.40 12.19 2.80
CA VAL A 101 -4.59 12.24 1.35
C VAL A 101 -4.45 13.70 0.93
N ARG A 102 -3.64 13.95 -0.08
CA ARG A 102 -3.41 15.29 -0.64
C ARG A 102 -3.59 15.25 -2.15
N GLU A 103 -4.31 16.23 -2.62
CA GLU A 103 -4.51 16.43 -4.05
C GLU A 103 -3.34 17.20 -4.67
N THR A 104 -2.90 16.74 -5.82
CA THR A 104 -2.00 17.47 -6.72
C THR A 104 -2.72 17.70 -8.06
N PRO A 105 -2.19 18.50 -8.98
CA PRO A 105 -2.82 18.69 -10.30
C PRO A 105 -3.08 17.38 -11.06
N THR A 106 -2.22 16.40 -10.93
CA THR A 106 -2.25 15.16 -11.72
C THR A 106 -2.49 13.89 -10.91
N HIS A 107 -2.30 13.93 -9.58
CA HIS A 107 -2.35 12.75 -8.72
C HIS A 107 -3.04 13.04 -7.39
N ALA A 108 -3.51 12.00 -6.73
CA ALA A 108 -3.71 11.96 -5.29
C ALA A 108 -2.48 11.35 -4.63
N ARG A 109 -1.95 11.97 -3.59
CA ARG A 109 -0.85 11.46 -2.75
C ARG A 109 -1.44 10.91 -1.47
N ILE A 110 -1.17 9.65 -1.18
CA ILE A 110 -1.65 8.94 0.00
C ILE A 110 -0.43 8.62 0.88
N SER A 111 -0.49 8.96 2.16
CA SER A 111 0.58 8.70 3.12
C SER A 111 0.05 8.05 4.38
N VAL A 112 0.79 7.07 4.90
CA VAL A 112 0.59 6.47 6.22
C VAL A 112 1.83 6.76 7.05
N ARG A 113 1.68 7.54 8.12
CA ARG A 113 2.75 7.94 9.02
C ARG A 113 2.54 7.29 10.39
N ASP A 114 3.52 6.55 10.86
CA ASP A 114 3.65 6.09 12.24
C ASP A 114 4.69 6.92 13.00
N PHE A 115 4.64 6.86 14.33
CA PHE A 115 5.60 7.47 15.25
C PHE A 115 6.25 6.39 16.12
N GLY A 116 6.59 5.29 15.47
CA GLY A 116 7.14 4.11 16.11
C GLY A 116 8.67 4.07 16.12
N THR A 117 9.20 2.88 15.94
CA THR A 117 10.65 2.63 16.03
C THR A 117 11.47 3.28 14.91
N GLY A 118 10.83 3.63 13.79
CA GLY A 118 11.52 4.11 12.60
C GLY A 118 12.39 3.04 11.96
N ILE A 119 13.10 3.45 10.90
CA ILE A 119 13.97 2.62 10.08
C ILE A 119 15.30 3.33 9.93
N ARG A 120 16.41 2.62 10.10
CA ARG A 120 17.74 3.19 9.86
C ARG A 120 17.91 3.52 8.37
N GLU A 121 18.53 4.64 8.06
CA GLU A 121 18.74 5.10 6.69
C GLU A 121 19.39 4.03 5.80
N GLU A 122 20.35 3.28 6.33
CA GLU A 122 21.04 2.18 5.64
C GLU A 122 20.18 0.96 5.31
N ASP A 123 19.01 0.82 5.97
CA ASP A 123 18.08 -0.30 5.79
C ASP A 123 16.95 0.04 4.80
N ILE A 124 16.67 1.31 4.55
CA ILE A 124 15.62 1.74 3.60
C ILE A 124 15.86 1.15 2.19
N PRO A 125 17.07 1.20 1.61
CA PRO A 125 17.33 0.58 0.31
C PRO A 125 17.12 -0.95 0.30
N LYS A 126 17.38 -1.63 1.43
CA LYS A 126 17.16 -3.08 1.55
C LYS A 126 15.68 -3.43 1.54
N LEU A 127 14.85 -2.61 2.19
CA LEU A 127 13.39 -2.76 2.19
C LEU A 127 12.76 -2.57 0.81
N LEU A 128 13.37 -1.71 -0.01
CA LEU A 128 12.91 -1.42 -1.37
C LEU A 128 13.47 -2.38 -2.42
N ASN A 129 14.43 -3.23 -2.07
CA ASN A 129 15.01 -4.20 -3.00
C ASN A 129 14.22 -5.51 -2.98
N PRO A 130 13.57 -5.90 -4.11
CA PRO A 130 12.77 -7.12 -4.16
C PRO A 130 13.59 -8.42 -4.04
N GLU A 131 14.90 -8.37 -4.22
CA GLU A 131 15.80 -9.52 -4.09
C GLU A 131 16.24 -9.78 -2.64
N ILE A 132 16.02 -8.79 -1.74
CA ILE A 132 16.42 -8.87 -0.34
C ILE A 132 15.20 -9.15 0.53
N HIS A 133 15.17 -10.30 1.17
CA HIS A 133 14.21 -10.58 2.24
C HIS A 133 14.66 -9.91 3.54
N TYR A 134 14.26 -8.65 3.70
CA TYR A 134 14.53 -7.90 4.93
C TYR A 134 13.36 -8.03 5.90
N MET A 135 13.60 -8.60 7.07
CA MET A 135 12.61 -8.78 8.11
C MET A 135 13.11 -8.20 9.43
N THR A 136 12.23 -7.51 10.14
CA THR A 136 12.44 -7.03 11.50
C THR A 136 11.27 -7.40 12.38
N TYR A 137 11.52 -7.56 13.68
CA TYR A 137 10.47 -7.79 14.67
C TYR A 137 9.76 -6.48 15.00
N GLY A 138 8.45 -6.56 15.21
CA GLY A 138 7.65 -5.45 15.71
C GLY A 138 7.90 -5.18 17.20
N THR A 139 7.29 -4.11 17.71
CA THR A 139 7.48 -3.64 19.11
C THR A 139 6.97 -4.62 20.17
N LYS A 140 6.08 -5.54 19.82
CA LYS A 140 5.62 -6.66 20.66
C LYS A 140 6.15 -8.02 20.16
N ASN A 141 7.32 -8.03 19.53
CA ASN A 141 7.96 -9.22 18.97
C ASN A 141 7.11 -9.90 17.87
N GLU A 142 6.30 -9.11 17.14
CA GLU A 142 5.51 -9.60 16.02
C GLU A 142 6.44 -9.92 14.83
N GLU A 143 6.36 -11.14 14.34
CA GLU A 143 7.12 -11.59 13.18
C GLU A 143 6.48 -11.09 11.87
N GLY A 144 7.29 -10.62 10.92
CA GLY A 144 6.83 -10.22 9.58
C GLY A 144 7.16 -11.27 8.55
N SER A 145 6.35 -11.35 7.48
CA SER A 145 6.63 -12.25 6.34
C SER A 145 7.67 -11.70 5.36
N GLY A 146 8.02 -10.42 5.46
CA GLY A 146 8.83 -9.73 4.45
C GLY A 146 8.12 -9.50 3.10
N LEU A 147 6.99 -10.17 2.86
CA LEU A 147 6.26 -10.11 1.59
C LEU A 147 5.32 -8.91 1.46
N GLY A 148 4.87 -8.34 2.57
CA GLY A 148 3.87 -7.27 2.56
C GLY A 148 4.33 -6.02 1.82
N LEU A 149 5.55 -5.57 2.06
CA LEU A 149 6.09 -4.38 1.41
C LEU A 149 6.45 -4.62 -0.06
N GLN A 150 6.93 -5.81 -0.41
CA GLN A 150 7.16 -6.22 -1.81
C GLN A 150 5.85 -6.21 -2.61
N LEU A 151 4.77 -6.73 -2.01
CA LEU A 151 3.44 -6.66 -2.62
C LEU A 151 2.96 -5.20 -2.78
N VAL A 152 3.16 -4.36 -1.78
CA VAL A 152 2.83 -2.92 -1.86
C VAL A 152 3.57 -2.27 -3.03
N GLN A 153 4.87 -2.50 -3.18
CA GLN A 153 5.65 -1.96 -4.30
C GLN A 153 5.13 -2.41 -5.67
N ASP A 154 4.80 -3.69 -5.81
CA ASP A 154 4.29 -4.22 -7.07
C ASP A 154 2.91 -3.64 -7.40
N LEU A 155 2.01 -3.56 -6.42
CA LEU A 155 0.69 -2.99 -6.61
C LEU A 155 0.71 -1.47 -6.88
N THR A 156 1.63 -0.73 -6.24
CA THR A 156 1.80 0.70 -6.54
C THR A 156 2.30 0.91 -7.96
N ARG A 157 3.29 0.13 -8.42
CA ARG A 157 3.78 0.20 -9.81
C ARG A 157 2.67 -0.11 -10.83
N ARG A 158 1.80 -1.07 -10.55
CA ARG A 158 0.64 -1.40 -11.40
C ARG A 158 -0.38 -0.28 -11.48
N ASN A 159 -0.49 0.52 -10.43
CA ASN A 159 -1.28 1.75 -10.43
C ASN A 159 -0.52 2.97 -11.01
N GLY A 160 0.63 2.76 -11.66
CA GLY A 160 1.42 3.82 -12.28
C GLY A 160 2.18 4.70 -11.28
N SER A 161 2.47 4.18 -10.08
CA SER A 161 3.12 4.91 -9.01
C SER A 161 4.34 4.17 -8.45
N GLU A 162 5.03 4.84 -7.53
CA GLU A 162 6.11 4.28 -6.74
C GLU A 162 5.85 4.49 -5.25
N LEU A 163 6.31 3.53 -4.44
CA LEU A 163 6.33 3.66 -2.99
C LEU A 163 7.58 4.43 -2.58
N THR A 164 7.39 5.48 -1.78
CA THR A 164 8.48 6.22 -1.14
C THR A 164 8.43 6.03 0.38
N ILE A 165 9.59 6.01 1.02
CA ILE A 165 9.75 5.83 2.46
C ILE A 165 10.60 6.99 2.99
N GLU A 166 10.06 7.71 3.96
CA GLU A 166 10.79 8.69 4.77
C GLU A 166 10.79 8.18 6.21
N SER A 167 11.96 7.98 6.80
CA SER A 167 12.05 7.41 8.15
C SER A 167 13.37 7.77 8.81
N ALA A 168 13.34 7.90 10.13
CA ALA A 168 14.52 7.98 10.96
C ALA A 168 14.34 7.09 12.21
N GLU A 169 15.40 6.44 12.64
CA GLU A 169 15.36 5.57 13.82
C GLU A 169 14.90 6.34 15.05
N GLY A 170 13.87 5.83 15.73
CA GLY A 170 13.25 6.46 16.90
C GLY A 170 12.22 7.55 16.59
N GLU A 171 12.04 7.97 15.34
CA GLU A 171 11.12 9.05 14.97
C GLU A 171 9.85 8.54 14.22
N GLY A 172 9.86 7.25 13.83
CA GLY A 172 8.80 6.64 13.05
C GLY A 172 9.06 6.68 11.54
N SER A 173 8.04 6.30 10.78
CA SER A 173 8.14 6.16 9.33
C SER A 173 6.93 6.77 8.61
N THR A 174 7.15 7.27 7.41
CA THR A 174 6.10 7.71 6.49
C THR A 174 6.23 6.95 5.19
N PHE A 175 5.21 6.16 4.87
CA PHE A 175 5.08 5.46 3.60
C PHE A 175 4.13 6.23 2.69
N THR A 176 4.57 6.59 1.50
CA THR A 176 3.79 7.40 0.57
C THR A 176 3.72 6.76 -0.80
N PHE A 177 2.53 6.76 -1.40
CA PHE A 177 2.31 6.41 -2.80
C PHE A 177 1.35 7.41 -3.45
N THR A 178 1.32 7.42 -4.79
CA THR A 178 0.45 8.31 -5.55
C THR A 178 -0.49 7.51 -6.45
N ILE A 179 -1.63 8.08 -6.79
CA ILE A 179 -2.56 7.53 -7.78
C ILE A 179 -2.90 8.63 -8.78
N ALA A 180 -2.78 8.33 -10.06
CA ALA A 180 -3.11 9.28 -11.11
C ALA A 180 -4.62 9.57 -11.14
N LYS A 181 -4.99 10.83 -11.37
CA LYS A 181 -6.38 11.21 -11.58
C LYS A 181 -6.92 10.67 -12.88
N GLU A 182 -6.09 10.68 -13.91
CA GLU A 182 -6.38 10.11 -15.22
C GLU A 182 -5.33 9.06 -15.56
N GLN A 183 -5.75 7.92 -16.05
CA GLN A 183 -4.81 6.94 -16.60
C GLN A 183 -4.23 7.49 -17.92
N PRO A 184 -2.94 7.29 -18.20
CA PRO A 184 -2.43 7.55 -19.52
C PRO A 184 -3.26 6.72 -20.52
N ARG A 185 -3.87 7.38 -21.50
CA ARG A 185 -4.57 6.67 -22.57
C ARG A 185 -3.57 5.71 -23.19
N SER A 186 -3.86 4.41 -23.15
CA SER A 186 -3.14 3.44 -23.95
C SER A 186 -3.33 3.88 -25.41
N GLU A 187 -2.27 4.31 -26.06
CA GLU A 187 -2.29 4.51 -27.50
C GLU A 187 -2.68 3.17 -28.12
N THR A 188 -3.92 3.07 -28.54
CA THR A 188 -4.35 2.03 -29.48
C THR A 188 -3.49 2.22 -30.72
N VAL A 189 -2.55 1.32 -30.93
CA VAL A 189 -1.85 1.20 -32.22
C VAL A 189 -2.96 0.92 -33.23
N GLU A 190 -3.38 1.97 -33.96
CA GLU A 190 -4.20 1.79 -35.15
C GLU A 190 -3.37 0.94 -36.10
N ASP A 191 -3.81 -0.28 -36.30
CA ASP A 191 -3.33 -1.18 -37.33
C ASP A 191 -3.68 -0.58 -38.69
N THR A 192 -2.78 0.25 -39.19
CA THR A 192 -2.80 0.71 -40.58
C THR A 192 -2.37 -0.45 -41.49
N SER A 193 -3.17 -1.51 -41.51
CA SER A 193 -3.12 -2.46 -42.63
C SER A 193 -3.78 -1.81 -43.85
N GLY A 194 -2.96 -0.99 -44.52
CA GLY A 194 -3.28 -0.39 -45.81
C GLY A 194 -3.67 -1.45 -46.83
N GLY A 195 -4.89 -1.34 -47.33
CA GLY A 195 -5.37 -2.12 -48.46
C GLY A 195 -4.46 -1.99 -49.66
N ILE A 196 -3.86 -3.08 -50.10
CA ILE A 196 -3.22 -3.22 -51.40
C ILE A 196 -4.35 -3.46 -52.38
N ALA A 197 -4.74 -2.41 -53.10
CA ALA A 197 -5.49 -2.55 -54.35
C ALA A 197 -4.58 -3.23 -55.38
N ARG A 198 -5.02 -4.34 -55.96
CA ARG A 198 -4.43 -4.92 -57.16
C ARG A 198 -5.29 -4.50 -58.38
N PRO A 199 -4.63 -4.26 -59.54
CA PRO A 199 -5.28 -3.88 -60.77
C PRO A 199 -6.08 -5.01 -61.42
#